data_a7255fa71cdac7ebbcc8f4577e92ae69
#
_entry.id   a7255fa71cdac7ebbcc8f4577e92ae69
#
_cell.length_a   1.000
_cell.length_b   1.000
_cell.length_c   1.000
_cell.angle_alpha   90.00
_cell.angle_beta   90.00
_cell.angle_gamma   90.00
#
_symmetry.space_group_name_H-M   'P 1'
#
loop_
_entity.id
_entity.type
_entity.pdbx_description
1 polymer ?
#
loop_
_entity_poly.entity_id
_entity_poly.type
_entity_poly.pdbx_seq_one_letter_code
_entity_poly.pdbx_strand_id
1 'polypeptide(L)'
;MLNPSASIPSLSSRAEHTAAQAEGFVPAAIAANTAGISLRSLTKKYGSVVAINNINLEIAAGSYCCLLGPSGCGKTTTLRMIAGHEAITSGEIWIGDCRVNTLPPAKRNTAMVFQNYALFPHKTVWRNVEFGLKMRGVSPPERTKRVDEILEVVALKDLAKRKPHMLSGGQQQRVALARALVTRPQVLLLDEPLSALDENLRVKTRGELRKLQRQFGMTFIQVTHAQDEAFSLSDQIVVMDQGQIDQVGTPQTVFSQPASKFVAQFIGDNNIFEGTVLQVESDDQGAVIQLEVEGLGRFSCYGQAANVGMAAAFCVRSDQMTLILPGNRTTRINTETANQICARITAVEFTGYVTRVSLMLEATGQEILYKILTHDWVTHRLQEGQLITLSWRVEDSIFLSH
;
A
#
# COMPACT_ATOMS: atom_id res chain seq x y z
N MET A 1 22.08 12.14 64.59
CA MET A 1 22.81 11.08 63.86
C MET A 1 21.77 10.19 63.25
N LEU A 2 21.43 10.45 62.02
CA LEU A 2 20.48 9.66 61.21
C LEU A 2 21.26 9.10 60.02
N ASN A 3 21.23 7.80 59.87
CA ASN A 3 21.95 7.02 58.86
C ASN A 3 21.14 6.97 57.59
N PRO A 4 21.64 7.33 56.40
CA PRO A 4 20.94 7.19 55.14
C PRO A 4 21.58 6.05 54.32
N SER A 5 20.92 4.90 54.25
CA SER A 5 21.18 3.92 53.18
C SER A 5 19.96 2.99 53.01
N ALA A 6 19.02 3.43 52.22
CA ALA A 6 18.01 2.56 51.62
C ALA A 6 18.19 2.66 50.09
N SER A 7 18.82 1.66 49.50
CA SER A 7 18.98 1.49 48.07
C SER A 7 17.65 1.18 47.40
N ILE A 8 17.26 2.00 46.42
CA ILE A 8 16.11 1.80 45.57
C ILE A 8 16.46 0.69 44.55
N PRO A 9 15.69 -0.38 44.41
CA PRO A 9 15.94 -1.39 43.37
C PRO A 9 15.61 -0.82 41.98
N SER A 10 16.50 -1.07 41.03
CA SER A 10 16.42 -0.61 39.66
C SER A 10 15.19 -1.17 38.93
N LEU A 11 14.49 -0.31 38.20
CA LEU A 11 13.29 -0.58 37.38
C LEU A 11 13.54 -1.48 36.12
N SER A 12 14.75 -2.03 35.95
CA SER A 12 15.11 -2.81 34.77
C SER A 12 14.68 -4.28 34.79
N SER A 13 14.36 -4.86 35.93
CA SER A 13 14.03 -6.29 36.03
C SER A 13 12.53 -6.62 35.92
N ARG A 14 11.65 -5.63 35.87
CA ARG A 14 10.19 -5.83 35.71
C ARG A 14 9.70 -5.72 34.25
N ALA A 15 10.49 -5.16 33.35
CA ALA A 15 10.11 -5.03 31.93
C ALA A 15 10.39 -6.28 31.09
N GLU A 16 11.32 -7.12 31.51
CA GLU A 16 11.68 -8.32 30.74
C GLU A 16 10.76 -9.53 30.99
N HIS A 17 10.00 -9.55 32.08
CA HIS A 17 9.08 -10.67 32.38
C HIS A 17 7.66 -10.51 31.79
N THR A 18 7.31 -9.33 31.26
CA THR A 18 5.97 -9.08 30.68
C THR A 18 5.94 -9.15 29.15
N ALA A 19 7.10 -9.17 28.49
CA ALA A 19 7.19 -9.29 27.03
C ALA A 19 7.12 -10.73 26.51
N ALA A 20 7.36 -11.73 27.36
CA ALA A 20 7.44 -13.14 26.96
C ALA A 20 6.10 -13.90 26.97
N GLN A 21 4.96 -13.27 27.32
CA GLN A 21 3.66 -13.96 27.43
C GLN A 21 2.60 -13.52 26.43
N ALA A 22 2.96 -12.79 25.35
CA ALA A 22 2.06 -12.42 24.27
C ALA A 22 2.36 -13.13 22.93
N GLU A 23 3.10 -14.23 22.95
CA GLU A 23 3.14 -15.14 21.81
C GLU A 23 1.82 -15.93 21.78
N GLY A 24 0.86 -15.41 21.00
CA GLY A 24 -0.45 -16.03 20.80
C GLY A 24 -0.27 -17.46 20.30
N PHE A 25 -0.86 -18.40 21.01
CA PHE A 25 -0.94 -19.84 20.66
C PHE A 25 -1.44 -19.97 19.22
N VAL A 26 -0.53 -20.22 18.28
CA VAL A 26 -0.84 -20.65 16.92
C VAL A 26 -0.84 -22.17 16.95
N PRO A 27 -1.97 -22.85 16.73
CA PRO A 27 -1.93 -24.29 16.52
C PRO A 27 -1.02 -24.58 15.34
N ALA A 28 0.04 -25.35 15.53
CA ALA A 28 1.06 -25.70 14.51
C ALA A 28 0.45 -26.28 13.20
N ALA A 29 -0.80 -26.73 13.24
CA ALA A 29 -1.55 -27.22 12.09
C ALA A 29 -2.05 -26.11 11.12
N ILE A 30 -1.91 -24.82 11.44
CA ILE A 30 -2.40 -23.71 10.59
C ILE A 30 -1.30 -23.23 9.63
N ALA A 31 -0.03 -23.26 10.04
CA ALA A 31 1.09 -22.75 9.26
C ALA A 31 1.50 -23.60 8.03
N ALA A 32 0.97 -24.80 7.87
CA ALA A 32 1.47 -25.79 6.90
C ALA A 32 0.83 -25.73 5.51
N ASN A 33 -0.07 -24.79 5.21
CA ASN A 33 -0.84 -24.84 3.95
C ASN A 33 -0.86 -23.48 3.22
N THR A 34 0.32 -22.91 3.01
CA THR A 34 0.49 -21.62 2.34
C THR A 34 0.87 -21.83 0.87
N ALA A 35 0.29 -21.08 -0.04
CA ALA A 35 0.63 -21.13 -1.46
C ALA A 35 0.91 -19.71 -2.01
N GLY A 36 1.90 -19.60 -2.88
CA GLY A 36 2.09 -18.43 -3.71
C GLY A 36 1.11 -18.39 -4.88
N ILE A 37 1.07 -17.27 -5.58
CA ILE A 37 0.26 -17.07 -6.78
C ILE A 37 1.18 -16.73 -7.95
N SER A 38 0.96 -17.37 -9.10
CA SER A 38 1.61 -17.00 -10.36
C SER A 38 0.55 -16.73 -11.41
N LEU A 39 0.58 -15.53 -11.96
CA LEU A 39 -0.21 -15.11 -13.12
C LEU A 39 0.72 -15.06 -14.34
N ARG A 40 0.38 -15.79 -15.40
CA ARG A 40 1.22 -15.89 -16.60
C ARG A 40 0.44 -15.47 -17.82
N SER A 41 0.87 -14.36 -18.44
CA SER A 41 0.25 -13.76 -19.64
C SER A 41 -1.26 -13.64 -19.52
N LEU A 42 -1.74 -13.27 -18.31
CA LEU A 42 -3.15 -13.28 -17.99
C LEU A 42 -3.88 -12.16 -18.72
N THR A 43 -4.91 -12.51 -19.47
CA THR A 43 -5.73 -11.57 -20.23
C THR A 43 -7.20 -11.80 -19.96
N LYS A 44 -7.95 -10.70 -19.81
CA LYS A 44 -9.41 -10.69 -19.71
C LYS A 44 -10.02 -9.71 -20.70
N LYS A 45 -10.95 -10.19 -21.50
CA LYS A 45 -11.73 -9.36 -22.44
C LYS A 45 -13.23 -9.52 -22.15
N TYR A 46 -13.97 -8.44 -22.29
CA TYR A 46 -15.43 -8.39 -22.31
C TYR A 46 -15.87 -7.86 -23.66
N GLY A 47 -16.22 -8.76 -24.59
CA GLY A 47 -16.44 -8.41 -26.00
C GLY A 47 -15.17 -7.79 -26.59
N SER A 48 -15.24 -6.54 -27.05
CA SER A 48 -14.10 -5.78 -27.60
C SER A 48 -13.23 -5.09 -26.54
N VAL A 49 -13.73 -4.97 -25.29
CA VAL A 49 -13.01 -4.25 -24.22
C VAL A 49 -12.00 -5.16 -23.57
N VAL A 50 -10.72 -4.75 -23.53
CA VAL A 50 -9.65 -5.45 -22.82
C VAL A 50 -9.59 -4.90 -21.39
N ALA A 51 -10.05 -5.66 -20.41
CA ALA A 51 -10.06 -5.27 -19.00
C ALA A 51 -8.74 -5.60 -18.29
N ILE A 52 -8.06 -6.68 -18.71
CA ILE A 52 -6.72 -7.07 -18.26
C ILE A 52 -5.92 -7.47 -19.51
N ASN A 53 -4.73 -6.93 -19.65
CA ASN A 53 -3.91 -7.07 -20.84
C ASN A 53 -2.56 -7.70 -20.52
N ASN A 54 -2.45 -9.01 -20.75
CA ASN A 54 -1.19 -9.76 -20.71
C ASN A 54 -0.34 -9.55 -19.45
N ILE A 55 -0.96 -9.57 -18.25
CA ILE A 55 -0.22 -9.35 -17.00
C ILE A 55 0.53 -10.61 -16.56
N ASN A 56 1.75 -10.38 -16.01
CA ASN A 56 2.58 -11.37 -15.37
C ASN A 56 2.84 -10.93 -13.93
N LEU A 57 2.63 -11.82 -12.96
CA LEU A 57 2.78 -11.48 -11.54
C LEU A 57 3.12 -12.72 -10.73
N GLU A 58 4.13 -12.59 -9.89
CA GLU A 58 4.48 -13.58 -8.88
C GLU A 58 4.23 -13.00 -7.49
N ILE A 59 3.48 -13.72 -6.66
CA ILE A 59 3.20 -13.37 -5.26
C ILE A 59 3.74 -14.51 -4.39
N ALA A 60 4.69 -14.18 -3.52
CA ALA A 60 5.32 -15.16 -2.65
C ALA A 60 4.33 -15.76 -1.64
N ALA A 61 4.51 -17.05 -1.33
CA ALA A 61 3.74 -17.72 -0.29
C ALA A 61 3.93 -17.02 1.07
N GLY A 62 2.82 -16.82 1.81
CA GLY A 62 2.85 -16.17 3.13
C GLY A 62 3.05 -14.66 3.10
N SER A 63 3.10 -14.02 1.93
CA SER A 63 3.21 -12.56 1.82
C SER A 63 1.84 -11.87 1.84
N TYR A 64 1.86 -10.59 2.14
CA TYR A 64 0.73 -9.68 1.98
C TYR A 64 0.96 -8.83 0.73
N CYS A 65 0.17 -9.06 -0.31
CA CYS A 65 0.22 -8.32 -1.57
C CYS A 65 -0.96 -7.36 -1.70
N CYS A 66 -0.69 -6.09 -2.05
CA CYS A 66 -1.72 -5.10 -2.36
C CYS A 66 -1.75 -4.80 -3.86
N LEU A 67 -2.91 -4.99 -4.50
CA LEU A 67 -3.20 -4.49 -5.84
C LEU A 67 -3.72 -3.05 -5.69
N LEU A 68 -2.95 -2.08 -6.14
CA LEU A 68 -3.18 -0.65 -5.97
C LEU A 68 -3.35 0.02 -7.34
N GLY A 69 -4.23 1.01 -7.47
CA GLY A 69 -4.45 1.74 -8.71
C GLY A 69 -5.80 2.47 -8.74
N PRO A 70 -6.09 3.29 -9.74
CA PRO A 70 -7.35 4.01 -9.88
C PRO A 70 -8.55 3.10 -10.10
N SER A 71 -9.75 3.65 -9.97
CA SER A 71 -10.98 2.91 -10.27
C SER A 71 -11.01 2.46 -11.72
N GLY A 72 -11.44 1.22 -11.97
CA GLY A 72 -11.54 0.68 -13.34
C GLY A 72 -10.25 0.10 -13.93
N CYS A 73 -9.08 0.17 -13.27
CA CYS A 73 -7.82 -0.37 -13.79
C CYS A 73 -7.71 -1.91 -13.77
N GLY A 74 -8.73 -2.64 -13.32
CA GLY A 74 -8.76 -4.10 -13.41
C GLY A 74 -8.47 -4.87 -12.12
N LYS A 75 -8.19 -4.23 -10.98
CA LYS A 75 -7.84 -4.88 -9.69
C LYS A 75 -8.87 -5.93 -9.24
N THR A 76 -10.13 -5.53 -9.09
CA THR A 76 -11.22 -6.43 -8.68
C THR A 76 -11.44 -7.55 -9.69
N THR A 77 -11.28 -7.27 -11.00
CA THR A 77 -11.37 -8.29 -12.05
C THR A 77 -10.26 -9.34 -11.87
N THR A 78 -9.02 -8.90 -11.63
CA THR A 78 -7.87 -9.78 -11.36
C THR A 78 -8.14 -10.63 -10.12
N LEU A 79 -8.60 -10.02 -9.03
CA LEU A 79 -8.93 -10.74 -7.79
C LEU A 79 -10.02 -11.80 -8.02
N ARG A 80 -11.08 -11.46 -8.76
CA ARG A 80 -12.18 -12.39 -9.10
C ARG A 80 -11.74 -13.52 -10.02
N MET A 81 -10.81 -13.28 -10.94
CA MET A 81 -10.21 -14.33 -11.76
C MET A 81 -9.40 -15.31 -10.91
N ILE A 82 -8.61 -14.84 -9.94
CA ILE A 82 -7.88 -15.69 -8.99
C ILE A 82 -8.87 -16.51 -8.16
N ALA A 83 -9.94 -15.89 -7.65
CA ALA A 83 -11.00 -16.57 -6.89
C ALA A 83 -11.81 -17.59 -7.71
N GLY A 84 -11.79 -17.48 -9.05
CA GLY A 84 -12.59 -18.29 -9.97
C GLY A 84 -14.04 -17.83 -10.13
N HIS A 85 -14.35 -16.63 -9.65
CA HIS A 85 -15.66 -15.99 -9.88
C HIS A 85 -15.75 -15.31 -11.26
N GLU A 86 -14.62 -15.15 -11.94
CA GLU A 86 -14.53 -14.61 -13.29
C GLU A 86 -13.65 -15.51 -14.14
N ALA A 87 -14.10 -15.85 -15.36
CA ALA A 87 -13.33 -16.65 -16.28
C ALA A 87 -12.26 -15.79 -16.96
N ILE A 88 -11.08 -16.35 -17.16
CA ILE A 88 -10.01 -15.73 -17.95
C ILE A 88 -10.31 -15.86 -19.45
N THR A 89 -9.76 -14.96 -20.27
CA THR A 89 -9.80 -15.10 -21.74
C THR A 89 -8.62 -15.90 -22.25
N SER A 90 -7.40 -15.62 -21.74
CA SER A 90 -6.18 -16.37 -22.05
C SER A 90 -5.18 -16.26 -20.91
N GLY A 91 -4.09 -17.03 -20.97
CA GLY A 91 -3.07 -17.09 -19.95
C GLY A 91 -3.34 -18.16 -18.89
N GLU A 92 -2.64 -18.04 -17.76
CA GLU A 92 -2.70 -19.04 -16.70
C GLU A 92 -2.71 -18.42 -15.31
N ILE A 93 -3.41 -19.07 -14.39
CA ILE A 93 -3.40 -18.78 -12.94
C ILE A 93 -2.96 -20.05 -12.23
N TRP A 94 -1.92 -19.90 -11.41
CA TRP A 94 -1.39 -20.96 -10.56
C TRP A 94 -1.52 -20.59 -9.08
N ILE A 95 -1.92 -21.55 -8.25
CA ILE A 95 -1.94 -21.44 -6.79
C ILE A 95 -1.03 -22.54 -6.25
N GLY A 96 0.14 -22.18 -5.75
CA GLY A 96 1.20 -23.14 -5.54
C GLY A 96 1.52 -23.88 -6.84
N ASP A 97 1.59 -25.21 -6.79
CA ASP A 97 1.88 -26.04 -7.95
C ASP A 97 0.65 -26.41 -8.79
N CYS A 98 -0.53 -25.84 -8.46
CA CYS A 98 -1.78 -26.19 -9.12
C CYS A 98 -2.25 -25.11 -10.08
N ARG A 99 -2.39 -25.46 -11.38
CA ARG A 99 -3.07 -24.60 -12.37
C ARG A 99 -4.58 -24.65 -12.14
N VAL A 100 -5.16 -23.46 -11.86
CA VAL A 100 -6.56 -23.38 -11.38
C VAL A 100 -7.56 -22.85 -12.44
N ASN A 101 -7.14 -22.63 -13.67
CA ASN A 101 -7.97 -22.02 -14.73
C ASN A 101 -9.37 -22.63 -14.83
N THR A 102 -9.46 -23.97 -14.83
CA THR A 102 -10.70 -24.73 -15.01
C THR A 102 -11.38 -25.12 -13.70
N LEU A 103 -10.75 -24.84 -12.57
CA LEU A 103 -11.29 -25.21 -11.28
C LEU A 103 -12.38 -24.20 -10.83
N PRO A 104 -13.55 -24.67 -10.39
CA PRO A 104 -14.56 -23.82 -9.80
C PRO A 104 -14.06 -23.22 -8.48
N PRO A 105 -14.62 -22.07 -8.01
CA PRO A 105 -14.18 -21.37 -6.78
C PRO A 105 -14.02 -22.28 -5.56
N ALA A 106 -14.96 -23.18 -5.34
CA ALA A 106 -14.96 -24.08 -4.19
C ALA A 106 -13.75 -25.07 -4.15
N LYS A 107 -13.07 -25.29 -5.29
CA LYS A 107 -11.93 -26.21 -5.42
C LYS A 107 -10.57 -25.50 -5.48
N ARG A 108 -10.53 -24.16 -5.48
CA ARG A 108 -9.28 -23.38 -5.59
C ARG A 108 -8.53 -23.22 -4.26
N ASN A 109 -9.09 -23.69 -3.18
CA ASN A 109 -8.54 -23.52 -1.83
C ASN A 109 -8.25 -22.06 -1.46
N THR A 110 -9.05 -21.13 -1.99
CA THR A 110 -9.06 -19.71 -1.68
C THR A 110 -10.32 -19.35 -0.90
N ALA A 111 -10.29 -18.24 -0.16
CA ALA A 111 -11.49 -17.62 0.39
C ALA A 111 -11.49 -16.14 0.01
N MET A 112 -12.66 -15.56 -0.23
CA MET A 112 -12.81 -14.17 -0.62
C MET A 112 -13.71 -13.43 0.36
N VAL A 113 -13.28 -12.24 0.77
CA VAL A 113 -14.08 -11.25 1.49
C VAL A 113 -14.45 -10.15 0.50
N PHE A 114 -15.74 -9.95 0.30
CA PHE A 114 -16.28 -8.94 -0.60
C PHE A 114 -16.40 -7.58 0.10
N GLN A 115 -16.42 -6.52 -0.65
CA GLN A 115 -16.52 -5.14 -0.18
C GLN A 115 -17.73 -4.89 0.76
N ASN A 116 -18.88 -5.53 0.48
CA ASN A 116 -20.09 -5.46 1.30
C ASN A 116 -20.19 -6.59 2.35
N TYR A 117 -19.07 -7.28 2.62
CA TYR A 117 -18.95 -8.42 3.53
C TYR A 117 -19.83 -9.63 3.17
N ALA A 118 -20.89 -9.48 2.40
CA ALA A 118 -21.83 -10.52 1.95
C ALA A 118 -22.27 -11.48 3.07
N LEU A 119 -22.57 -10.96 4.26
CA LEU A 119 -23.04 -11.75 5.40
C LEU A 119 -24.49 -12.22 5.16
N PHE A 120 -24.81 -13.42 5.62
CA PHE A 120 -26.17 -13.93 5.60
C PHE A 120 -27.01 -13.22 6.67
N PRO A 121 -27.95 -12.33 6.30
CA PRO A 121 -28.64 -11.46 7.28
C PRO A 121 -29.56 -12.23 8.23
N HIS A 122 -30.07 -13.37 7.80
CA HIS A 122 -30.95 -14.25 8.58
C HIS A 122 -30.21 -15.19 9.53
N LYS A 123 -28.88 -15.36 9.39
CA LYS A 123 -28.05 -16.23 10.23
C LYS A 123 -27.37 -15.42 11.34
N THR A 124 -27.13 -16.08 12.48
CA THR A 124 -26.28 -15.52 13.54
C THR A 124 -24.81 -15.44 13.11
N VAL A 125 -23.97 -14.73 13.85
CA VAL A 125 -22.50 -14.67 13.68
C VAL A 125 -21.95 -16.09 13.62
N TRP A 126 -22.22 -16.93 14.61
CA TRP A 126 -21.77 -18.31 14.67
C TRP A 126 -22.15 -19.10 13.41
N ARG A 127 -23.42 -19.00 12.98
CA ARG A 127 -23.91 -19.71 11.78
C ARG A 127 -23.37 -19.13 10.46
N ASN A 128 -23.01 -17.86 10.43
CA ASN A 128 -22.31 -17.28 9.29
C ASN A 128 -20.92 -17.92 9.13
N VAL A 129 -20.20 -18.04 10.24
CA VAL A 129 -18.84 -18.62 10.26
C VAL A 129 -18.88 -20.12 10.00
N GLU A 130 -19.82 -20.86 10.62
CA GLU A 130 -19.98 -22.31 10.42
C GLU A 130 -20.24 -22.72 8.96
N PHE A 131 -20.88 -21.83 8.18
CA PHE A 131 -21.47 -22.17 6.90
C PHE A 131 -20.48 -22.86 5.93
N GLY A 132 -19.27 -22.32 5.79
CA GLY A 132 -18.25 -22.89 4.90
C GLY A 132 -17.83 -24.31 5.29
N LEU A 133 -17.68 -24.58 6.59
CA LEU A 133 -17.34 -25.90 7.11
C LEU A 133 -18.49 -26.91 6.88
N LYS A 134 -19.74 -26.45 7.06
CA LYS A 134 -20.92 -27.28 6.81
C LYS A 134 -21.00 -27.72 5.35
N MET A 135 -20.72 -26.79 4.40
CA MET A 135 -20.74 -27.11 2.96
C MET A 135 -19.60 -28.05 2.55
N ARG A 136 -18.50 -28.05 3.28
CA ARG A 136 -17.38 -29.01 3.09
C ARG A 136 -17.58 -30.34 3.78
N GLY A 137 -18.75 -30.60 4.41
CA GLY A 137 -19.06 -31.88 5.06
C GLY A 137 -18.30 -32.12 6.37
N VAL A 138 -17.71 -31.10 7.00
CA VAL A 138 -17.02 -31.23 8.28
C VAL A 138 -18.02 -31.69 9.36
N SER A 139 -17.63 -32.62 10.24
CA SER A 139 -18.48 -33.16 11.30
C SER A 139 -18.94 -32.10 12.30
N PRO A 140 -20.15 -32.21 12.90
CA PRO A 140 -20.66 -31.21 13.84
C PRO A 140 -19.73 -30.90 15.01
N PRO A 141 -19.10 -31.85 15.70
CA PRO A 141 -18.18 -31.55 16.81
C PRO A 141 -16.97 -30.73 16.36
N GLU A 142 -16.39 -31.10 15.21
CA GLU A 142 -15.22 -30.39 14.66
C GLU A 142 -15.59 -28.99 14.17
N ARG A 143 -16.80 -28.78 13.59
CA ARG A 143 -17.30 -27.44 13.23
C ARG A 143 -17.42 -26.55 14.46
N THR A 144 -18.03 -27.06 15.54
CA THR A 144 -18.18 -26.31 16.79
C THR A 144 -16.83 -25.86 17.30
N LYS A 145 -15.87 -26.78 17.40
CA LYS A 145 -14.52 -26.49 17.86
C LYS A 145 -13.86 -25.38 17.04
N ARG A 146 -13.83 -25.53 15.69
CA ARG A 146 -13.17 -24.54 14.80
C ARG A 146 -13.85 -23.18 14.81
N VAL A 147 -15.19 -23.14 14.86
CA VAL A 147 -15.93 -21.88 14.92
C VAL A 147 -15.67 -21.15 16.23
N ASP A 148 -15.67 -21.84 17.35
CA ASP A 148 -15.42 -21.23 18.66
C ASP A 148 -13.98 -20.72 18.75
N GLU A 149 -12.98 -21.48 18.25
CA GLU A 149 -11.58 -21.07 18.16
C GLU A 149 -11.43 -19.77 17.33
N ILE A 150 -12.01 -19.71 16.13
CA ILE A 150 -11.85 -18.53 15.26
C ILE A 150 -12.59 -17.31 15.80
N LEU A 151 -13.76 -17.49 16.42
CA LEU A 151 -14.51 -16.39 17.06
C LEU A 151 -13.74 -15.79 18.24
N GLU A 152 -12.96 -16.59 18.94
CA GLU A 152 -12.07 -16.12 20.00
C GLU A 152 -10.92 -15.27 19.41
N VAL A 153 -10.26 -15.76 18.35
CA VAL A 153 -9.18 -15.05 17.64
C VAL A 153 -9.62 -13.67 17.13
N VAL A 154 -10.83 -13.55 16.58
CA VAL A 154 -11.36 -12.28 16.07
C VAL A 154 -12.14 -11.47 17.13
N ALA A 155 -12.11 -11.88 18.42
CA ALA A 155 -12.79 -11.24 19.54
C ALA A 155 -14.32 -11.05 19.33
N LEU A 156 -15.01 -12.09 18.84
CA LEU A 156 -16.46 -12.07 18.58
C LEU A 156 -17.24 -13.14 19.36
N LYS A 157 -16.62 -13.83 20.32
CA LYS A 157 -17.22 -14.94 21.08
C LYS A 157 -18.53 -14.51 21.77
N ASP A 158 -18.55 -13.36 22.42
CA ASP A 158 -19.72 -12.81 23.10
C ASP A 158 -20.85 -12.38 22.16
N LEU A 159 -20.54 -12.19 20.88
CA LEU A 159 -21.47 -11.77 19.84
C LEU A 159 -21.97 -12.92 18.96
N ALA A 160 -21.58 -14.17 19.27
CA ALA A 160 -21.85 -15.37 18.48
C ALA A 160 -23.33 -15.59 18.14
N LYS A 161 -24.25 -15.19 19.05
CA LYS A 161 -25.72 -15.35 18.88
C LYS A 161 -26.37 -14.15 18.17
N ARG A 162 -25.68 -13.03 17.96
CA ARG A 162 -26.23 -11.85 17.28
C ARG A 162 -26.35 -12.07 15.77
N LYS A 163 -27.26 -11.30 15.14
CA LYS A 163 -27.40 -11.24 13.68
C LYS A 163 -26.60 -10.04 13.12
N PRO A 164 -26.22 -10.02 11.83
CA PRO A 164 -25.40 -8.98 11.23
C PRO A 164 -25.91 -7.54 11.46
N HIS A 165 -27.22 -7.29 11.37
CA HIS A 165 -27.80 -5.96 11.58
C HIS A 165 -27.66 -5.42 13.03
N MET A 166 -27.24 -6.27 13.97
CA MET A 166 -26.98 -5.89 15.37
C MET A 166 -25.50 -5.59 15.64
N LEU A 167 -24.69 -5.52 14.60
CA LEU A 167 -23.24 -5.37 14.66
C LEU A 167 -22.80 -4.05 14.03
N SER A 168 -21.72 -3.46 14.56
CA SER A 168 -21.04 -2.34 13.89
C SER A 168 -20.34 -2.82 12.59
N GLY A 169 -20.00 -1.90 11.69
CA GLY A 169 -19.30 -2.22 10.44
C GLY A 169 -18.01 -3.02 10.66
N GLY A 170 -17.17 -2.63 11.60
CA GLY A 170 -15.96 -3.38 11.95
C GLY A 170 -16.23 -4.78 12.54
N GLN A 171 -17.32 -4.94 13.30
CA GLN A 171 -17.74 -6.26 13.78
C GLN A 171 -18.24 -7.14 12.61
N GLN A 172 -18.98 -6.58 11.66
CA GLN A 172 -19.43 -7.30 10.46
C GLN A 172 -18.22 -7.76 9.61
N GLN A 173 -17.23 -6.90 9.45
CA GLN A 173 -15.98 -7.24 8.78
C GLN A 173 -15.25 -8.41 9.47
N ARG A 174 -15.10 -8.37 10.79
CA ARG A 174 -14.49 -9.48 11.54
C ARG A 174 -15.28 -10.78 11.39
N VAL A 175 -16.62 -10.73 11.28
CA VAL A 175 -17.43 -11.91 10.97
C VAL A 175 -17.12 -12.45 9.57
N ALA A 176 -16.98 -11.58 8.57
CA ALA A 176 -16.62 -11.98 7.21
C ALA A 176 -15.21 -12.60 7.14
N LEU A 177 -14.26 -12.00 7.86
CA LEU A 177 -12.90 -12.57 8.01
C LEU A 177 -12.94 -13.93 8.70
N ALA A 178 -13.64 -14.06 9.84
CA ALA A 178 -13.77 -15.34 10.54
C ALA A 178 -14.40 -16.42 9.64
N ARG A 179 -15.44 -16.07 8.86
CA ARG A 179 -16.08 -16.98 7.90
C ARG A 179 -15.11 -17.46 6.81
N ALA A 180 -14.22 -16.60 6.35
CA ALA A 180 -13.19 -16.95 5.38
C ALA A 180 -12.09 -17.81 6.01
N LEU A 181 -11.56 -17.41 7.16
CA LEU A 181 -10.42 -18.02 7.84
C LEU A 181 -10.73 -19.40 8.43
N VAL A 182 -11.97 -19.65 8.90
CA VAL A 182 -12.37 -20.92 9.51
C VAL A 182 -12.20 -22.12 8.57
N THR A 183 -12.24 -21.88 7.25
CA THR A 183 -12.06 -22.91 6.22
C THR A 183 -10.58 -23.24 5.96
N ARG A 184 -9.65 -22.51 6.59
CA ARG A 184 -8.19 -22.63 6.43
C ARG A 184 -7.76 -22.62 4.96
N PRO A 185 -8.04 -21.53 4.22
CA PRO A 185 -7.63 -21.43 2.82
C PRO A 185 -6.11 -21.24 2.71
N GLN A 186 -5.54 -21.55 1.54
CA GLN A 186 -4.13 -21.24 1.24
C GLN A 186 -3.92 -19.75 0.96
N VAL A 187 -4.93 -19.10 0.37
CA VAL A 187 -4.89 -17.69 -0.03
C VAL A 187 -6.18 -16.99 0.40
N LEU A 188 -6.05 -15.85 1.05
CA LEU A 188 -7.17 -14.97 1.38
C LEU A 188 -7.20 -13.76 0.43
N LEU A 189 -8.34 -13.56 -0.22
CA LEU A 189 -8.60 -12.51 -1.19
C LEU A 189 -9.52 -11.47 -0.56
N LEU A 190 -9.12 -10.20 -0.58
CA LEU A 190 -9.81 -9.09 0.09
C LEU A 190 -10.16 -8.02 -0.95
N ASP A 191 -11.44 -7.83 -1.24
CA ASP A 191 -11.94 -6.83 -2.19
C ASP A 191 -12.37 -5.58 -1.42
N GLU A 192 -11.50 -4.57 -1.35
CA GLU A 192 -11.68 -3.30 -0.63
C GLU A 192 -12.23 -3.48 0.81
N PRO A 193 -11.58 -4.26 1.66
CA PRO A 193 -12.16 -4.68 2.94
C PRO A 193 -12.37 -3.54 3.93
N LEU A 194 -11.69 -2.41 3.76
CA LEU A 194 -11.70 -1.28 4.70
C LEU A 194 -12.48 -0.06 4.20
N SER A 195 -13.01 -0.09 2.97
CA SER A 195 -13.65 1.06 2.32
C SER A 195 -14.91 1.57 3.02
N ALA A 196 -15.64 0.69 3.71
CA ALA A 196 -16.88 1.03 4.42
C ALA A 196 -16.66 1.53 5.87
N LEU A 197 -15.41 1.67 6.34
CA LEU A 197 -15.08 2.06 7.70
C LEU A 197 -14.72 3.54 7.80
N ASP A 198 -15.06 4.15 8.95
CA ASP A 198 -14.51 5.46 9.31
C ASP A 198 -12.99 5.39 9.53
N GLU A 199 -12.30 6.55 9.48
CA GLU A 199 -10.84 6.61 9.52
C GLU A 199 -10.22 6.00 10.77
N ASN A 200 -10.77 6.27 11.95
CA ASN A 200 -10.24 5.74 13.21
C ASN A 200 -10.33 4.21 13.25
N LEU A 201 -11.48 3.68 12.81
CA LEU A 201 -11.71 2.24 12.75
C LEU A 201 -10.86 1.59 11.67
N ARG A 202 -10.64 2.27 10.54
CA ARG A 202 -9.76 1.83 9.45
C ARG A 202 -8.33 1.62 9.92
N VAL A 203 -7.74 2.62 10.60
CA VAL A 203 -6.37 2.53 11.15
C VAL A 203 -6.24 1.34 12.12
N LYS A 204 -7.19 1.17 13.03
CA LYS A 204 -7.20 0.04 13.98
C LYS A 204 -7.30 -1.30 13.26
N THR A 205 -8.19 -1.41 12.29
CA THR A 205 -8.45 -2.65 11.56
C THR A 205 -7.29 -3.05 10.65
N ARG A 206 -6.53 -2.07 10.09
CA ARG A 206 -5.26 -2.35 9.39
C ARG A 206 -4.30 -3.15 10.28
N GLY A 207 -4.06 -2.68 11.50
CA GLY A 207 -3.18 -3.38 12.44
C GLY A 207 -3.68 -4.80 12.77
N GLU A 208 -4.99 -4.98 12.91
CA GLU A 208 -5.61 -6.29 13.14
C GLU A 208 -5.44 -7.23 11.94
N LEU A 209 -5.66 -6.75 10.70
CA LEU A 209 -5.46 -7.55 9.48
C LEU A 209 -4.01 -8.01 9.34
N ARG A 210 -3.04 -7.12 9.56
CA ARG A 210 -1.63 -7.49 9.49
C ARG A 210 -1.24 -8.50 10.57
N LYS A 211 -1.76 -8.33 11.79
CA LYS A 211 -1.56 -9.28 12.89
C LYS A 211 -2.14 -10.64 12.56
N LEU A 212 -3.36 -10.71 12.02
CA LEU A 212 -4.00 -11.96 11.59
C LEU A 212 -3.18 -12.64 10.48
N GLN A 213 -2.74 -11.90 9.46
CA GLN A 213 -1.93 -12.44 8.38
C GLN A 213 -0.64 -13.08 8.91
N ARG A 214 0.09 -12.39 9.78
CA ARG A 214 1.31 -12.93 10.42
C ARG A 214 1.02 -14.15 11.29
N GLN A 215 -0.06 -14.10 12.08
CA GLN A 215 -0.47 -15.19 12.96
C GLN A 215 -0.82 -16.47 12.20
N PHE A 216 -1.50 -16.34 11.05
CA PHE A 216 -1.89 -17.50 10.23
C PHE A 216 -0.84 -17.88 9.19
N GLY A 217 0.13 -17.02 8.89
CA GLY A 217 1.18 -17.25 7.88
C GLY A 217 0.65 -17.40 6.45
N MET A 218 -0.61 -17.04 6.17
CA MET A 218 -1.25 -17.23 4.87
C MET A 218 -0.87 -16.12 3.89
N THR A 219 -1.03 -16.41 2.60
CA THR A 219 -0.93 -15.39 1.55
C THR A 219 -2.19 -14.55 1.51
N PHE A 220 -2.06 -13.23 1.65
CA PHE A 220 -3.15 -12.27 1.52
C PHE A 220 -2.98 -11.47 0.24
N ILE A 221 -4.07 -11.30 -0.51
CA ILE A 221 -4.13 -10.38 -1.65
C ILE A 221 -5.28 -9.40 -1.41
N GLN A 222 -4.97 -8.12 -1.29
CA GLN A 222 -5.94 -7.06 -1.07
C GLN A 222 -6.01 -6.13 -2.27
N VAL A 223 -7.23 -5.81 -2.69
CA VAL A 223 -7.50 -4.69 -3.59
C VAL A 223 -7.78 -3.46 -2.75
N THR A 224 -7.15 -2.35 -3.09
CA THR A 224 -7.43 -1.04 -2.49
C THR A 224 -7.13 0.09 -3.48
N HIS A 225 -7.74 1.24 -3.27
CA HIS A 225 -7.37 2.51 -3.91
C HIS A 225 -6.68 3.47 -2.93
N ALA A 226 -6.57 3.08 -1.65
CA ALA A 226 -5.94 3.87 -0.59
C ALA A 226 -4.45 3.52 -0.48
N GLN A 227 -3.59 4.49 -0.75
CA GLN A 227 -2.14 4.31 -0.71
C GLN A 227 -1.64 3.96 0.69
N ASP A 228 -2.16 4.64 1.72
CA ASP A 228 -1.82 4.43 3.12
C ASP A 228 -2.14 3.01 3.62
N GLU A 229 -3.19 2.37 3.08
CA GLU A 229 -3.46 0.95 3.32
C GLU A 229 -2.37 0.06 2.71
N ALA A 230 -2.06 0.28 1.42
CA ALA A 230 -1.06 -0.49 0.72
C ALA A 230 0.32 -0.37 1.38
N PHE A 231 0.74 0.85 1.75
CA PHE A 231 2.03 1.08 2.39
C PHE A 231 2.15 0.48 3.79
N SER A 232 1.06 0.49 4.57
CA SER A 232 1.09 0.01 5.96
C SER A 232 0.93 -1.49 6.10
N LEU A 233 0.30 -2.17 5.13
CA LEU A 233 -0.08 -3.57 5.22
C LEU A 233 0.83 -4.51 4.44
N SER A 234 1.30 -4.09 3.25
CA SER A 234 1.87 -5.03 2.29
C SER A 234 3.36 -5.28 2.45
N ASP A 235 3.78 -6.46 2.01
CA ASP A 235 5.16 -6.82 1.71
C ASP A 235 5.48 -6.51 0.24
N GLN A 236 4.43 -6.55 -0.63
CA GLN A 236 4.51 -6.31 -2.05
C GLN A 236 3.33 -5.44 -2.50
N ILE A 237 3.61 -4.36 -3.23
CA ILE A 237 2.62 -3.53 -3.92
C ILE A 237 2.71 -3.80 -5.42
N VAL A 238 1.55 -3.98 -6.05
CA VAL A 238 1.37 -4.08 -7.49
C VAL A 238 0.56 -2.87 -7.93
N VAL A 239 1.20 -1.92 -8.58
CA VAL A 239 0.53 -0.75 -9.15
C VAL A 239 -0.03 -1.11 -10.51
N MET A 240 -1.33 -0.91 -10.68
CA MET A 240 -2.06 -1.24 -11.91
C MET A 240 -2.66 0.00 -12.54
N ASP A 241 -2.51 0.12 -13.85
CA ASP A 241 -3.21 1.10 -14.67
C ASP A 241 -3.71 0.48 -15.97
N GLN A 242 -4.90 0.88 -16.43
CA GLN A 242 -5.50 0.49 -17.73
C GLN A 242 -5.40 -1.01 -18.06
N GLY A 243 -5.56 -1.86 -17.04
CA GLY A 243 -5.50 -3.33 -17.21
C GLY A 243 -4.08 -3.91 -17.31
N GLN A 244 -3.06 -3.13 -17.02
CA GLN A 244 -1.65 -3.53 -17.00
C GLN A 244 -1.04 -3.36 -15.62
N ILE A 245 0.09 -4.02 -15.38
CA ILE A 245 0.94 -3.80 -14.22
C ILE A 245 2.02 -2.80 -14.63
N ASP A 246 2.05 -1.67 -13.93
CA ASP A 246 2.98 -0.59 -14.19
C ASP A 246 4.24 -0.73 -13.33
N GLN A 247 4.07 -1.11 -12.05
CA GLN A 247 5.19 -1.39 -11.15
C GLN A 247 4.84 -2.47 -10.13
N VAL A 248 5.84 -3.29 -9.81
CA VAL A 248 5.81 -4.25 -8.69
C VAL A 248 7.01 -3.99 -7.80
N GLY A 249 6.80 -3.88 -6.50
CA GLY A 249 7.91 -3.64 -5.56
C GLY A 249 7.49 -3.68 -4.11
N THR A 250 8.44 -3.45 -3.20
CA THR A 250 8.14 -3.19 -1.80
C THR A 250 7.48 -1.82 -1.64
N PRO A 251 6.77 -1.56 -0.52
CA PRO A 251 6.24 -0.21 -0.25
C PRO A 251 7.30 0.88 -0.41
N GLN A 252 8.50 0.67 0.13
CA GLN A 252 9.60 1.63 0.01
C GLN A 252 10.01 1.86 -1.44
N THR A 253 10.21 0.78 -2.21
CA THR A 253 10.64 0.89 -3.62
C THR A 253 9.62 1.64 -4.46
N VAL A 254 8.32 1.29 -4.35
CA VAL A 254 7.26 1.95 -5.11
C VAL A 254 7.13 3.43 -4.75
N PHE A 255 7.35 3.78 -3.47
CA PHE A 255 7.26 5.17 -3.01
C PHE A 255 8.50 5.99 -3.36
N SER A 256 9.72 5.42 -3.24
CA SER A 256 10.98 6.16 -3.43
C SER A 256 11.53 6.11 -4.86
N GLN A 257 11.12 5.13 -5.66
CA GLN A 257 11.62 4.88 -7.01
C GLN A 257 10.47 4.53 -7.97
N PRO A 258 9.58 5.50 -8.28
CA PRO A 258 8.51 5.27 -9.24
C PRO A 258 9.10 4.91 -10.61
N ALA A 259 8.55 3.84 -11.23
CA ALA A 259 9.05 3.32 -12.49
C ALA A 259 8.57 4.10 -13.72
N SER A 260 7.46 4.82 -13.60
CA SER A 260 6.84 5.57 -14.68
C SER A 260 6.26 6.90 -14.20
N LYS A 261 5.95 7.77 -15.15
CA LYS A 261 5.24 9.03 -14.87
C LYS A 261 3.89 8.78 -14.18
N PHE A 262 3.16 7.74 -14.61
CA PHE A 262 1.90 7.36 -13.97
C PHE A 262 2.10 6.99 -12.50
N VAL A 263 3.07 6.12 -12.20
CA VAL A 263 3.36 5.76 -10.80
C VAL A 263 3.76 6.98 -9.99
N ALA A 264 4.63 7.84 -10.52
CA ALA A 264 5.03 9.07 -9.84
C ALA A 264 3.85 10.03 -9.57
N GLN A 265 2.88 10.13 -10.48
CA GLN A 265 1.66 10.92 -10.29
C GLN A 265 0.69 10.29 -9.30
N PHE A 266 0.55 8.96 -9.38
CA PHE A 266 -0.42 8.25 -8.57
C PHE A 266 0.08 7.99 -7.14
N ILE A 267 1.39 7.80 -6.95
CA ILE A 267 2.01 7.48 -5.66
C ILE A 267 2.70 8.71 -5.06
N GLY A 268 2.19 9.12 -3.91
CA GLY A 268 2.74 10.28 -3.19
C GLY A 268 2.40 11.61 -3.85
N ASP A 269 2.99 12.67 -3.32
CA ASP A 269 2.83 14.04 -3.85
C ASP A 269 4.15 14.43 -4.55
N ASN A 270 4.35 13.92 -5.77
CA ASN A 270 5.54 14.21 -6.57
C ASN A 270 5.29 15.41 -7.50
N ASN A 271 6.28 16.27 -7.59
CA ASN A 271 6.36 17.31 -8.62
C ASN A 271 7.07 16.71 -9.84
N ILE A 272 6.45 16.75 -11.01
CA ILE A 272 6.98 16.19 -12.24
C ILE A 272 7.33 17.31 -13.19
N PHE A 273 8.52 17.23 -13.78
CA PHE A 273 9.04 18.19 -14.75
C PHE A 273 9.37 17.45 -16.04
N GLU A 274 8.85 17.96 -17.15
CA GLU A 274 9.08 17.40 -18.48
C GLU A 274 10.11 18.26 -19.23
N GLY A 275 11.01 17.61 -19.94
CA GLY A 275 12.06 18.29 -20.67
C GLY A 275 12.74 17.40 -21.69
N THR A 276 13.84 17.91 -22.24
CA THR A 276 14.67 17.19 -23.21
C THR A 276 16.02 16.88 -22.59
N VAL A 277 16.49 15.64 -22.76
CA VAL A 277 17.81 15.20 -22.26
C VAL A 277 18.93 15.93 -23.00
N LEU A 278 19.75 16.68 -22.28
CA LEU A 278 20.92 17.41 -22.83
C LEU A 278 22.19 16.59 -22.71
N GLN A 279 22.42 15.93 -21.57
CA GLN A 279 23.66 15.25 -21.25
C GLN A 279 23.38 14.07 -20.33
N VAL A 280 24.21 13.02 -20.48
CA VAL A 280 24.18 11.82 -19.63
C VAL A 280 25.60 11.52 -19.20
N GLU A 281 25.85 11.56 -17.89
CA GLU A 281 27.13 11.20 -17.27
C GLU A 281 26.91 9.93 -16.45
N SER A 282 27.52 8.83 -16.86
CA SER A 282 27.39 7.55 -16.16
C SER A 282 28.51 7.40 -15.14
N ASP A 283 28.18 6.92 -13.94
CA ASP A 283 29.09 6.52 -12.90
C ASP A 283 28.84 5.07 -12.48
N ASP A 284 29.60 4.56 -11.50
CA ASP A 284 29.49 3.19 -10.99
C ASP A 284 28.15 2.91 -10.27
N GLN A 285 27.35 3.95 -9.95
CA GLN A 285 26.10 3.85 -9.21
C GLN A 285 24.85 4.12 -10.07
N GLY A 286 25.03 4.60 -11.31
CA GLY A 286 23.94 4.95 -12.23
C GLY A 286 24.34 6.01 -13.25
N ALA A 287 23.39 6.83 -13.68
CA ALA A 287 23.65 7.96 -14.55
C ALA A 287 23.05 9.25 -13.97
N VAL A 288 23.84 10.31 -13.97
CA VAL A 288 23.34 11.68 -13.81
C VAL A 288 22.89 12.18 -15.16
N ILE A 289 21.61 12.50 -15.26
CA ILE A 289 20.97 12.94 -16.51
C ILE A 289 20.60 14.40 -16.36
N GLN A 290 21.06 15.25 -17.27
CA GLN A 290 20.70 16.66 -17.32
C GLN A 290 19.59 16.87 -18.34
N LEU A 291 18.49 17.48 -17.90
CA LEU A 291 17.34 17.84 -18.74
C LEU A 291 17.24 19.37 -18.87
N GLU A 292 16.84 19.84 -20.04
CA GLU A 292 16.34 21.20 -20.25
C GLU A 292 14.82 21.20 -20.16
N VAL A 293 14.30 21.92 -19.18
CA VAL A 293 12.86 22.12 -18.99
C VAL A 293 12.50 23.50 -19.52
N GLU A 294 11.59 23.53 -20.49
CA GLU A 294 11.21 24.76 -21.17
C GLU A 294 10.74 25.85 -20.17
N GLY A 295 11.30 27.05 -20.28
CA GLY A 295 10.99 28.15 -19.38
C GLY A 295 11.59 28.09 -17.98
N LEU A 296 12.14 26.95 -17.55
CA LEU A 296 12.68 26.76 -16.20
C LEU A 296 14.19 26.56 -16.17
N GLY A 297 14.81 26.15 -17.30
CA GLY A 297 16.24 25.94 -17.42
C GLY A 297 16.66 24.47 -17.19
N ARG A 298 17.87 24.28 -16.66
CA ARG A 298 18.50 22.95 -16.57
C ARG A 298 18.36 22.36 -15.20
N PHE A 299 18.02 21.06 -15.17
CA PHE A 299 17.91 20.26 -13.96
C PHE A 299 18.68 18.95 -14.13
N SER A 300 19.24 18.44 -13.04
CA SER A 300 19.91 17.16 -13.01
C SER A 300 19.10 16.16 -12.21
N CYS A 301 19.05 14.90 -12.64
CA CYS A 301 18.37 13.81 -11.95
C CYS A 301 19.14 12.51 -12.08
N TYR A 302 18.83 11.55 -11.24
CA TYR A 302 19.37 10.19 -11.31
C TYR A 302 18.49 9.27 -12.14
N GLY A 303 19.12 8.43 -12.99
CA GLY A 303 18.45 7.43 -13.80
C GLY A 303 19.38 6.29 -14.20
N GLN A 304 18.81 5.30 -14.92
CA GLN A 304 19.62 4.14 -15.38
C GLN A 304 20.15 4.31 -16.81
N ALA A 305 19.35 4.86 -17.71
CA ALA A 305 19.76 5.09 -19.10
C ALA A 305 18.87 6.16 -19.77
N ALA A 306 19.47 7.04 -20.54
CA ALA A 306 18.78 8.00 -21.39
C ALA A 306 19.61 8.28 -22.64
N ASN A 307 18.94 8.68 -23.72
CA ASN A 307 19.61 9.15 -24.93
C ASN A 307 19.50 10.67 -25.03
N VAL A 308 20.60 11.33 -25.37
CA VAL A 308 20.60 12.77 -25.62
C VAL A 308 19.60 13.13 -26.71
N GLY A 309 18.82 14.20 -26.50
CA GLY A 309 17.80 14.67 -27.42
C GLY A 309 16.43 14.01 -27.26
N MET A 310 16.27 12.97 -26.41
CA MET A 310 14.95 12.40 -26.15
C MET A 310 14.12 13.27 -25.20
N ALA A 311 12.80 13.27 -25.41
CA ALA A 311 11.85 13.81 -24.46
C ALA A 311 11.78 12.88 -23.25
N ALA A 312 11.84 13.44 -22.06
CA ALA A 312 11.84 12.71 -20.80
C ALA A 312 11.21 13.53 -19.68
N ALA A 313 11.01 12.91 -18.53
CA ALA A 313 10.58 13.59 -17.33
C ALA A 313 11.47 13.21 -16.14
N PHE A 314 11.44 14.03 -15.11
CA PHE A 314 11.90 13.63 -13.79
C PHE A 314 10.88 14.03 -12.73
N CYS A 315 10.91 13.38 -11.59
CA CYS A 315 10.11 13.80 -10.46
C CYS A 315 10.98 14.07 -9.24
N VAL A 316 10.45 14.96 -8.39
CA VAL A 316 10.96 15.20 -7.04
C VAL A 316 9.80 15.24 -6.06
N ARG A 317 9.98 14.60 -4.91
CA ARG A 317 8.94 14.58 -3.89
C ARG A 317 8.80 15.93 -3.22
N SER A 318 7.56 16.32 -2.95
CA SER A 318 7.23 17.59 -2.31
C SER A 318 7.85 17.78 -0.90
N ASP A 319 8.16 16.70 -0.21
CA ASP A 319 8.78 16.70 1.13
C ASP A 319 10.32 16.65 1.11
N GLN A 320 10.93 16.47 -0.06
CA GLN A 320 12.39 16.50 -0.24
C GLN A 320 12.92 17.87 -0.69
N MET A 321 12.03 18.76 -1.02
CA MET A 321 12.38 20.13 -1.32
C MET A 321 12.68 20.92 -0.04
N THR A 322 13.64 21.81 -0.08
CA THR A 322 14.06 22.69 1.03
C THR A 322 13.91 24.14 0.67
N LEU A 323 13.34 24.94 1.56
CA LEU A 323 13.20 26.37 1.40
C LEU A 323 14.55 27.08 1.58
N ILE A 324 14.92 27.91 0.61
CA ILE A 324 16.07 28.82 0.73
C ILE A 324 15.57 30.16 1.23
N LEU A 325 16.02 30.55 2.43
CA LEU A 325 15.72 31.86 3.00
C LEU A 325 16.79 32.89 2.67
N PRO A 326 16.43 34.14 2.28
CA PRO A 326 17.40 35.22 2.08
C PRO A 326 18.19 35.45 3.38
N GLY A 327 19.53 35.41 3.29
CA GLY A 327 20.41 35.73 4.42
C GLY A 327 20.86 34.55 5.27
N ASN A 328 20.37 33.36 5.05
CA ASN A 328 20.81 32.18 5.81
C ASN A 328 22.07 31.56 5.17
N ARG A 329 23.27 31.97 5.63
CA ARG A 329 24.58 31.47 5.16
C ARG A 329 24.89 30.03 5.58
N THR A 330 24.04 29.40 6.39
CA THR A 330 24.27 28.05 6.95
C THR A 330 23.90 26.90 6.01
N THR A 331 23.05 27.14 5.02
CA THR A 331 22.83 26.19 3.92
C THR A 331 23.73 26.58 2.74
N ARG A 332 25.03 26.29 2.82
CA ARG A 332 25.86 26.15 1.61
C ARG A 332 25.39 24.89 0.87
N ILE A 333 24.27 25.01 0.18
CA ILE A 333 23.90 24.02 -0.84
C ILE A 333 24.94 24.25 -1.93
N ASN A 334 25.76 23.26 -2.18
CA ASN A 334 26.73 23.30 -3.27
C ASN A 334 25.90 23.45 -4.57
N THR A 335 25.95 24.59 -5.21
CA THR A 335 25.16 24.90 -6.42
C THR A 335 25.46 23.96 -7.58
N GLU A 336 26.58 23.24 -7.52
CA GLU A 336 26.97 22.21 -8.50
C GLU A 336 26.24 20.87 -8.30
N THR A 337 25.65 20.63 -7.10
CA THR A 337 25.01 19.35 -6.73
C THR A 337 23.54 19.50 -6.35
N ALA A 338 22.93 20.66 -6.59
CA ALA A 338 21.54 20.91 -6.21
C ALA A 338 20.74 21.62 -7.31
N ASN A 339 19.54 21.14 -7.52
CA ASN A 339 18.54 21.82 -8.32
C ASN A 339 17.89 22.96 -7.53
N GLN A 340 17.44 24.01 -8.21
CA GLN A 340 16.76 25.16 -7.62
C GLN A 340 15.62 25.64 -8.51
N ILE A 341 14.53 26.12 -7.89
CA ILE A 341 13.39 26.68 -8.60
C ILE A 341 12.76 27.81 -7.81
N CYS A 342 12.33 28.87 -8.51
CA CYS A 342 11.57 29.97 -7.92
C CYS A 342 10.09 29.80 -8.20
N ALA A 343 9.26 29.97 -7.18
CA ALA A 343 7.81 29.80 -7.28
C ALA A 343 7.07 30.73 -6.34
N ARG A 344 5.85 31.12 -6.72
CA ARG A 344 4.97 31.99 -5.92
C ARG A 344 3.98 31.14 -5.12
N ILE A 345 3.82 31.42 -3.82
CA ILE A 345 2.84 30.78 -2.96
C ILE A 345 1.43 31.18 -3.42
N THR A 346 0.61 30.19 -3.79
CA THR A 346 -0.78 30.39 -4.24
C THR A 346 -1.81 29.98 -3.20
N ALA A 347 -1.51 28.93 -2.40
CA ALA A 347 -2.38 28.49 -1.32
C ALA A 347 -1.58 27.76 -0.22
N VAL A 348 -2.13 27.81 0.99
CA VAL A 348 -1.56 27.16 2.16
C VAL A 348 -2.64 26.35 2.85
N GLU A 349 -2.41 25.05 2.95
CA GLU A 349 -3.32 24.10 3.60
C GLU A 349 -2.67 23.53 4.86
N PHE A 350 -3.27 23.81 6.02
CA PHE A 350 -2.84 23.28 7.29
C PHE A 350 -3.46 21.88 7.51
N THR A 351 -2.63 20.84 7.50
CA THR A 351 -3.10 19.45 7.72
C THR A 351 -2.68 18.87 9.08
N GLY A 352 -2.32 19.73 10.03
CA GLY A 352 -1.87 19.36 11.37
C GLY A 352 -0.34 19.36 11.49
N TYR A 353 0.29 18.18 11.45
CA TYR A 353 1.75 18.06 11.58
C TYR A 353 2.53 18.60 10.36
N VAL A 354 1.93 18.51 9.19
CA VAL A 354 2.49 19.00 7.92
C VAL A 354 1.62 20.14 7.39
N THR A 355 2.25 21.16 6.83
CA THR A 355 1.62 22.21 6.03
C THR A 355 1.91 21.92 4.55
N ARG A 356 0.85 21.87 3.73
CA ARG A 356 0.91 21.74 2.28
C ARG A 356 0.87 23.12 1.65
N VAL A 357 1.80 23.42 0.78
CA VAL A 357 1.92 24.73 0.13
C VAL A 357 1.84 24.53 -1.38
N SER A 358 0.78 25.02 -1.99
CA SER A 358 0.66 25.09 -3.44
C SER A 358 1.46 26.26 -3.95
N LEU A 359 2.24 26.05 -4.99
CA LEU A 359 3.16 27.00 -5.57
C LEU A 359 2.97 27.08 -7.09
N MET A 360 3.01 28.29 -7.65
CA MET A 360 2.94 28.54 -9.08
C MET A 360 4.32 28.90 -9.63
N LEU A 361 4.76 28.21 -10.65
CA LEU A 361 5.95 28.55 -11.43
C LEU A 361 5.58 29.66 -12.42
N GLU A 362 6.07 30.87 -12.22
CA GLU A 362 5.66 32.04 -13.04
C GLU A 362 6.01 31.91 -14.53
N ALA A 363 7.11 31.20 -14.83
CA ALA A 363 7.58 31.06 -16.21
C ALA A 363 6.72 30.09 -17.06
N THR A 364 6.12 29.06 -16.43
CA THR A 364 5.38 28.02 -17.14
C THR A 364 3.90 27.97 -16.79
N GLY A 365 3.50 28.60 -15.69
CA GLY A 365 2.15 28.45 -15.13
C GLY A 365 1.88 27.07 -14.52
N GLN A 366 2.92 26.25 -14.32
CA GLN A 366 2.78 24.95 -13.70
C GLN A 366 2.62 25.09 -12.18
N GLU A 367 1.65 24.38 -11.63
CA GLU A 367 1.50 24.26 -10.18
C GLU A 367 2.38 23.13 -9.65
N ILE A 368 3.10 23.41 -8.54
CA ILE A 368 3.90 22.42 -7.80
C ILE A 368 3.49 22.44 -6.32
N LEU A 369 3.76 21.33 -5.63
CA LEU A 369 3.46 21.17 -4.22
C LEU A 369 4.75 21.18 -3.40
N TYR A 370 4.73 21.89 -2.26
CA TYR A 370 5.78 21.84 -1.25
C TYR A 370 5.19 21.41 0.09
N LYS A 371 5.83 20.47 0.76
CA LYS A 371 5.45 20.02 2.10
C LYS A 371 6.51 20.41 3.12
N ILE A 372 6.08 21.07 4.16
CA ILE A 372 6.94 21.49 5.26
C ILE A 372 6.32 21.12 6.59
N LEU A 373 7.14 20.84 7.61
CA LEU A 373 6.64 20.66 8.96
C LEU A 373 5.94 21.95 9.41
N THR A 374 4.78 21.83 10.01
CA THR A 374 3.98 23.00 10.42
C THR A 374 4.74 23.93 11.37
N HIS A 375 5.59 23.38 12.25
CA HIS A 375 6.45 24.19 13.12
C HIS A 375 7.40 25.09 12.34
N ASP A 376 8.04 24.55 11.29
CA ASP A 376 8.98 25.29 10.45
C ASP A 376 8.24 26.33 9.61
N TRP A 377 7.06 25.99 9.07
CA TRP A 377 6.20 26.94 8.37
C TRP A 377 5.90 28.19 9.20
N VAL A 378 5.43 28.00 10.44
CA VAL A 378 5.10 29.10 11.36
C VAL A 378 6.34 29.95 11.69
N THR A 379 7.50 29.30 11.82
CA THR A 379 8.77 29.97 12.12
C THR A 379 9.21 30.87 10.95
N HIS A 380 8.99 30.44 9.72
CA HIS A 380 9.40 31.20 8.52
C HIS A 380 8.46 32.36 8.17
N ARG A 381 7.26 32.44 8.74
CA ARG A 381 6.27 33.52 8.53
C ARG A 381 5.94 33.78 7.07
N LEU A 382 5.92 32.76 6.25
CA LEU A 382 5.61 32.88 4.82
C LEU A 382 4.12 33.18 4.61
N GLN A 383 3.82 33.90 3.52
CA GLN A 383 2.47 34.35 3.18
C GLN A 383 2.13 34.02 1.72
N GLU A 384 0.84 33.88 1.43
CA GLU A 384 0.35 33.77 0.07
C GLU A 384 0.77 34.99 -0.77
N GLY A 385 1.07 34.78 -2.02
CA GLY A 385 1.60 35.79 -2.94
C GLY A 385 3.12 35.98 -2.86
N GLN A 386 3.81 35.47 -1.85
CA GLN A 386 5.25 35.58 -1.69
C GLN A 386 6.00 34.69 -2.70
N LEU A 387 7.06 35.25 -3.30
CA LEU A 387 8.01 34.50 -4.12
C LEU A 387 9.03 33.80 -3.20
N ILE A 388 9.22 32.51 -3.37
CA ILE A 388 10.18 31.69 -2.61
C ILE A 388 11.08 30.92 -3.56
N THR A 389 12.25 30.54 -3.07
CA THR A 389 13.17 29.63 -3.78
C THR A 389 13.21 28.31 -3.03
N LEU A 390 12.97 27.22 -3.77
CA LEU A 390 13.16 25.86 -3.29
C LEU A 390 14.40 25.26 -3.90
N SER A 391 15.06 24.38 -3.16
CA SER A 391 16.20 23.60 -3.62
C SER A 391 16.09 22.16 -3.17
N TRP A 392 16.66 21.23 -3.93
CA TRP A 392 16.76 19.83 -3.60
C TRP A 392 18.00 19.22 -4.23
N ARG A 393 18.47 18.10 -3.68
CA ARG A 393 19.66 17.42 -4.18
C ARG A 393 19.36 16.68 -5.49
N VAL A 394 20.35 16.53 -6.34
CA VAL A 394 20.23 15.78 -7.60
C VAL A 394 19.77 14.36 -7.35
N GLU A 395 20.26 13.71 -6.27
CA GLU A 395 19.87 12.36 -5.88
C GLU A 395 18.39 12.20 -5.45
N ASP A 396 17.73 13.32 -5.08
CA ASP A 396 16.30 13.34 -4.75
C ASP A 396 15.40 13.49 -6.00
N SER A 397 16.01 13.69 -7.17
CA SER A 397 15.33 13.74 -8.48
C SER A 397 15.44 12.39 -9.17
N ILE A 398 14.30 11.81 -9.54
CA ILE A 398 14.23 10.50 -10.17
C ILE A 398 13.86 10.67 -11.64
N PHE A 399 14.69 10.17 -12.53
CA PHE A 399 14.41 10.13 -13.96
C PHE A 399 13.25 9.16 -14.24
N LEU A 400 12.30 9.61 -15.05
CA LEU A 400 11.15 8.84 -15.50
C LEU A 400 11.28 8.58 -17.01
N SER A 401 11.42 7.31 -17.38
CA SER A 401 11.22 6.90 -18.77
C SER A 401 9.73 6.96 -19.10
N HIS A 402 9.40 7.43 -20.28
CA HIS A 402 7.99 7.51 -20.78
C HIS A 402 7.33 6.14 -20.79
#